data_1168a0defcef26fdcc4180756f650403
#
_entry.id   1168a0defcef26fdcc4180756f650403
#
_cell.length_a   1.000
_cell.length_b   1.000
_cell.length_c   1.000
_cell.angle_alpha   90.00
_cell.angle_beta   90.00
_cell.angle_gamma   90.00
#
_symmetry.space_group_name_H-M   'P 1'
#
loop_
_entity.id
_entity.type
_entity.pdbx_description
1 polymer ?
#
loop_
_entity_poly.entity_id
_entity_poly.type
_entity_poly.pdbx_seq_one_letter_code
_entity_poly.pdbx_strand_id
1 'polypeptide(L)'
;MANEIKEIQVHSIPEFMQQILAFEYEGDCTVYFRGESKDHKGTAFQPSIYRKLKHLEKEHLIYREMQRFNNHEFTEDRSAFDKLSRMQHYLAPTRLIDFSEDALTALYFALATRKTCDDAIVYVTAVANEKIKYYDSDAVSVISNLAKLPLDNDDIREKSKRAIADDANKAMLKSNRIDEYKNCKSTDFLLHEIKEEKSYFSHIIDPQHIFSAQFVKPKLTNTRIYGQKGAFLLFGLNFDDVKSHIPIIQYENNAPVLLDNILIQHPIKKILKLKISCKIDLTHLKKLGVTTPYIYTGMDKVSEHLKKISE
;
A
#
# COMPACT_ATOMS: atom_id res chain seq x y z
N MET A 1 11.40 5.98 -18.46
CA MET A 1 12.69 5.29 -18.24
C MET A 1 12.67 4.80 -16.80
N ALA A 2 13.05 3.54 -16.56
CA ALA A 2 13.17 3.02 -15.20
C ALA A 2 14.32 3.75 -14.50
N ASN A 3 14.08 4.23 -13.28
CA ASN A 3 15.10 4.90 -12.47
C ASN A 3 15.76 3.87 -11.55
N GLU A 4 17.08 3.76 -11.65
CA GLU A 4 17.86 2.91 -10.75
C GLU A 4 17.72 3.40 -9.31
N ILE A 5 17.39 2.47 -8.40
CA ILE A 5 17.24 2.78 -6.98
C ILE A 5 18.60 2.67 -6.30
N LYS A 6 19.04 3.78 -5.72
CA LYS A 6 20.28 3.79 -4.93
C LYS A 6 20.13 2.86 -3.73
N GLU A 7 21.11 1.95 -3.58
CA GLU A 7 21.20 1.00 -2.47
C GLU A 7 22.41 1.34 -1.60
N ILE A 8 22.24 1.41 -0.28
CA ILE A 8 23.29 1.75 0.67
C ILE A 8 23.28 0.75 1.82
N GLN A 9 24.46 0.19 2.13
CA GLN A 9 24.66 -0.64 3.32
C GLN A 9 24.79 0.24 4.56
N VAL A 10 24.12 -0.12 5.65
CA VAL A 10 24.09 0.62 6.91
C VAL A 10 24.52 -0.30 8.06
N HIS A 11 25.51 0.12 8.86
CA HIS A 11 26.11 -0.68 9.91
C HIS A 11 25.83 -0.18 11.34
N SER A 12 25.25 1.02 11.46
CA SER A 12 24.97 1.64 12.77
C SER A 12 23.74 2.56 12.71
N ILE A 13 23.13 2.83 13.87
CA ILE A 13 22.00 3.78 13.97
C ILE A 13 22.42 5.20 13.55
N PRO A 14 23.57 5.76 13.96
CA PRO A 14 23.99 7.06 13.47
C PRO A 14 24.11 7.12 11.93
N GLU A 15 24.66 6.08 11.31
CA GLU A 15 24.76 5.99 9.85
C GLU A 15 23.37 5.91 9.20
N PHE A 16 22.43 5.14 9.79
CA PHE A 16 21.04 5.10 9.34
C PHE A 16 20.40 6.50 9.32
N MET A 17 20.53 7.24 10.41
CA MET A 17 20.01 8.60 10.52
C MET A 17 20.69 9.55 9.53
N GLN A 18 22.01 9.44 9.35
CA GLN A 18 22.76 10.23 8.39
C GLN A 18 22.25 10.03 6.96
N GLN A 19 21.97 8.78 6.54
CA GLN A 19 21.45 8.49 5.20
C GLN A 19 20.05 9.06 4.99
N ILE A 20 19.22 9.06 6.03
CA ILE A 20 17.88 9.67 5.96
C ILE A 20 17.98 11.19 5.81
N LEU A 21 18.82 11.84 6.61
CA LEU A 21 19.03 13.30 6.56
C LEU A 21 19.67 13.76 5.25
N ALA A 22 20.48 12.90 4.63
CA ALA A 22 21.12 13.15 3.34
C ALA A 22 20.23 12.76 2.13
N PHE A 23 19.00 12.28 2.37
CA PHE A 23 18.08 11.91 1.30
C PHE A 23 17.44 13.15 0.66
N GLU A 24 18.01 13.56 -0.48
CA GLU A 24 17.54 14.68 -1.27
C GLU A 24 16.50 14.24 -2.31
N TYR A 25 15.49 15.07 -2.54
CA TYR A 25 14.44 14.88 -3.55
C TYR A 25 13.99 16.23 -4.11
N GLU A 26 13.40 16.21 -5.29
CA GLU A 26 12.92 17.40 -5.97
C GLU A 26 11.40 17.58 -5.77
N GLY A 27 10.99 18.85 -5.73
CA GLY A 27 9.57 19.24 -5.65
C GLY A 27 8.96 19.12 -4.25
N ASP A 28 7.64 19.36 -4.20
CA ASP A 28 6.86 19.29 -2.96
C ASP A 28 6.48 17.84 -2.66
N CYS A 29 7.23 17.21 -1.77
CA CYS A 29 7.10 15.80 -1.39
C CYS A 29 7.09 15.61 0.12
N THR A 30 6.37 14.57 0.56
CA THR A 30 6.47 14.03 1.92
C THR A 30 7.29 12.74 1.89
N VAL A 31 8.15 12.56 2.90
CA VAL A 31 8.97 11.34 3.03
C VAL A 31 8.24 10.31 3.88
N TYR A 32 8.17 9.08 3.36
CA TYR A 32 7.61 7.93 4.04
C TYR A 32 8.62 6.78 4.07
N PHE A 33 8.46 5.91 5.05
CA PHE A 33 9.38 4.82 5.33
C PHE A 33 8.64 3.49 5.35
N ARG A 34 9.32 2.43 4.88
CA ARG A 34 8.82 1.06 4.95
C ARG A 34 9.94 0.12 5.35
N GLY A 35 9.70 -0.68 6.39
CA GLY A 35 10.62 -1.70 6.87
C GLY A 35 10.24 -3.10 6.39
N GLU A 36 11.21 -3.88 5.92
CA GLU A 36 11.08 -5.28 5.54
C GLU A 36 12.19 -6.11 6.20
N SER A 37 11.82 -7.28 6.74
CA SER A 37 12.77 -8.12 7.51
C SER A 37 13.86 -8.77 6.68
N LYS A 38 13.74 -8.75 5.36
CA LYS A 38 14.71 -9.21 4.37
C LYS A 38 14.48 -8.54 3.03
N ASP A 39 15.43 -8.68 2.13
CA ASP A 39 15.28 -8.24 0.74
C ASP A 39 14.32 -9.16 -0.03
N HIS A 40 13.12 -8.68 -0.30
CA HIS A 40 12.11 -9.39 -1.10
C HIS A 40 12.31 -9.28 -2.61
N LYS A 41 13.32 -8.51 -3.07
CA LYS A 41 13.68 -8.36 -4.49
C LYS A 41 12.44 -8.10 -5.37
N GLY A 42 12.22 -8.92 -6.38
CA GLY A 42 11.13 -8.78 -7.35
C GLY A 42 9.70 -8.77 -6.77
N THR A 43 9.52 -9.06 -5.47
CA THR A 43 8.23 -8.95 -4.78
C THR A 43 8.18 -7.81 -3.76
N ALA A 44 9.23 -7.00 -3.69
CA ALA A 44 9.22 -5.76 -2.92
C ALA A 44 8.10 -4.84 -3.41
N PHE A 45 7.41 -4.17 -2.52
CA PHE A 45 6.24 -3.35 -2.81
C PHE A 45 5.07 -4.10 -3.47
N GLN A 46 5.00 -5.41 -3.32
CA GLN A 46 3.87 -6.20 -3.77
C GLN A 46 2.88 -6.43 -2.62
N PRO A 47 1.61 -5.96 -2.74
CA PRO A 47 0.58 -6.21 -1.74
C PRO A 47 0.33 -7.71 -1.54
N SER A 48 -0.07 -8.08 -0.33
CA SER A 48 -0.24 -9.49 0.04
C SER A 48 -1.29 -10.22 -0.80
N ILE A 49 -2.33 -9.51 -1.27
CA ILE A 49 -3.37 -10.07 -2.15
C ILE A 49 -2.80 -10.56 -3.48
N TYR A 50 -1.80 -9.87 -4.03
CA TYR A 50 -1.20 -10.19 -5.32
C TYR A 50 -0.12 -11.29 -5.24
N ARG A 51 0.31 -11.70 -4.03
CA ARG A 51 1.36 -12.72 -3.88
C ARG A 51 0.91 -14.14 -4.23
N LYS A 52 -0.40 -14.39 -4.21
CA LYS A 52 -1.00 -15.68 -4.57
C LYS A 52 -2.26 -15.45 -5.41
N LEU A 53 -2.31 -16.02 -6.61
CA LEU A 53 -3.47 -15.92 -7.49
C LEU A 53 -4.79 -16.28 -6.79
N LYS A 54 -4.79 -17.37 -6.01
CA LYS A 54 -5.98 -17.78 -5.22
C LYS A 54 -6.48 -16.73 -4.22
N HIS A 55 -5.60 -15.89 -3.68
CA HIS A 55 -6.02 -14.78 -2.81
C HIS A 55 -6.75 -13.72 -3.63
N LEU A 56 -6.18 -13.37 -4.77
CA LEU A 56 -6.74 -12.36 -5.66
C LEU A 56 -8.11 -12.80 -6.21
N GLU A 57 -8.24 -14.04 -6.71
CA GLU A 57 -9.49 -14.62 -7.18
C GLU A 57 -10.59 -14.65 -6.11
N LYS A 58 -10.20 -14.79 -4.85
CA LYS A 58 -11.12 -14.88 -3.71
C LYS A 58 -11.14 -13.63 -2.83
N GLU A 59 -10.59 -12.51 -3.29
CA GLU A 59 -10.52 -11.28 -2.50
C GLU A 59 -11.91 -10.87 -1.97
N HIS A 60 -12.92 -10.92 -2.83
CA HIS A 60 -14.30 -10.58 -2.47
C HIS A 60 -14.90 -11.51 -1.41
N LEU A 61 -14.50 -12.78 -1.38
CA LEU A 61 -14.90 -13.72 -0.32
C LEU A 61 -14.13 -13.44 0.97
N ILE A 62 -12.81 -13.25 0.90
CA ILE A 62 -11.96 -12.90 2.05
C ILE A 62 -12.51 -11.64 2.72
N TYR A 63 -12.84 -10.62 1.93
CA TYR A 63 -13.39 -9.37 2.44
C TYR A 63 -14.71 -9.56 3.21
N ARG A 64 -15.63 -10.39 2.68
CA ARG A 64 -16.93 -10.66 3.32
C ARG A 64 -16.81 -11.59 4.52
N GLU A 65 -16.02 -12.65 4.42
CA GLU A 65 -15.85 -13.62 5.50
C GLU A 65 -15.16 -13.00 6.72
N MET A 66 -14.17 -12.13 6.54
CA MET A 66 -13.55 -11.41 7.65
C MET A 66 -14.57 -10.61 8.46
N GLN A 67 -15.49 -9.93 7.79
CA GLN A 67 -16.55 -9.18 8.44
C GLN A 67 -17.62 -10.10 9.05
N ARG A 68 -17.97 -11.19 8.36
CA ARG A 68 -18.98 -12.15 8.85
C ARG A 68 -18.56 -12.79 10.17
N PHE A 69 -17.30 -13.21 10.28
CA PHE A 69 -16.78 -13.85 11.50
C PHE A 69 -16.47 -12.86 12.63
N ASN A 70 -16.15 -11.62 12.33
CA ASN A 70 -15.65 -10.64 13.28
C ASN A 70 -16.42 -9.31 13.21
N ASN A 71 -17.73 -9.36 13.01
CA ASN A 71 -18.54 -8.16 12.75
C ASN A 71 -18.33 -7.04 13.79
N HIS A 72 -18.16 -7.40 15.06
CA HIS A 72 -17.94 -6.44 16.15
C HIS A 72 -16.68 -5.60 15.97
N GLU A 73 -15.64 -6.14 15.33
CA GLU A 73 -14.39 -5.41 15.06
C GLU A 73 -14.54 -4.35 13.97
N PHE A 74 -15.55 -4.51 13.09
CA PHE A 74 -15.78 -3.64 11.93
C PHE A 74 -16.90 -2.62 12.13
N THR A 75 -17.50 -2.55 13.33
CA THR A 75 -18.70 -1.71 13.58
C THR A 75 -18.44 -0.22 13.37
N GLU A 76 -17.22 0.25 13.58
CA GLU A 76 -16.85 1.66 13.39
C GLU A 76 -16.35 1.96 11.97
N ASP A 77 -16.07 0.95 11.18
CA ASP A 77 -15.53 1.09 9.83
C ASP A 77 -16.64 1.40 8.83
N ARG A 78 -16.67 2.62 8.32
CA ARG A 78 -17.73 3.11 7.44
C ARG A 78 -17.44 2.93 5.96
N SER A 79 -16.17 2.85 5.58
CA SER A 79 -15.75 2.71 4.18
C SER A 79 -15.07 1.37 3.91
N ALA A 80 -15.02 0.97 2.64
CA ALA A 80 -14.25 -0.19 2.21
C ALA A 80 -12.76 -0.04 2.56
N PHE A 81 -12.22 1.18 2.49
CA PHE A 81 -10.85 1.46 2.88
C PHE A 81 -10.62 1.25 4.39
N ASP A 82 -11.52 1.73 5.26
CA ASP A 82 -11.41 1.51 6.71
C ASP A 82 -11.35 0.01 7.01
N LYS A 83 -12.23 -0.78 6.37
CA LYS A 83 -12.29 -2.23 6.53
C LYS A 83 -11.03 -2.93 6.02
N LEU A 84 -10.51 -2.55 4.85
CA LEU A 84 -9.24 -3.08 4.32
C LEU A 84 -8.07 -2.76 5.25
N SER A 85 -8.01 -1.55 5.80
CA SER A 85 -6.99 -1.14 6.77
C SER A 85 -7.05 -2.00 8.04
N ARG A 86 -8.25 -2.29 8.54
CA ARG A 86 -8.43 -3.21 9.68
C ARG A 86 -8.05 -4.64 9.33
N MET A 87 -8.44 -5.14 8.16
CA MET A 87 -8.03 -6.46 7.67
C MET A 87 -6.50 -6.59 7.59
N GLN A 88 -5.81 -5.55 7.08
CA GLN A 88 -4.36 -5.46 7.03
C GLN A 88 -3.76 -5.53 8.45
N HIS A 89 -4.38 -4.88 9.43
CA HIS A 89 -3.98 -4.95 10.83
C HIS A 89 -3.97 -6.41 11.35
N TYR A 90 -4.95 -7.21 10.96
CA TYR A 90 -5.06 -8.63 11.33
C TYR A 90 -4.34 -9.57 10.35
N LEU A 91 -3.42 -9.05 9.53
CA LEU A 91 -2.60 -9.80 8.59
C LEU A 91 -3.39 -10.56 7.51
N ALA A 92 -4.64 -10.19 7.26
CA ALA A 92 -5.39 -10.72 6.13
C ALA A 92 -4.78 -10.23 4.80
N PRO A 93 -4.87 -11.01 3.72
CA PRO A 93 -4.45 -10.55 2.41
C PRO A 93 -5.27 -9.34 1.95
N THR A 94 -4.59 -8.24 1.66
CA THR A 94 -5.21 -7.01 1.16
C THR A 94 -4.40 -6.41 0.01
N ARG A 95 -4.99 -5.41 -0.65
CA ARG A 95 -4.34 -4.58 -1.68
C ARG A 95 -3.59 -3.38 -1.11
N LEU A 96 -3.28 -3.41 0.20
CA LEU A 96 -2.56 -2.36 0.91
C LEU A 96 -1.11 -2.74 1.17
N ILE A 97 -0.25 -1.74 1.18
CA ILE A 97 1.12 -1.81 1.69
C ILE A 97 1.28 -0.73 2.77
N ASP A 98 1.80 -1.14 3.93
CA ASP A 98 2.03 -0.24 5.06
C ASP A 98 3.26 0.63 4.83
N PHE A 99 3.13 1.90 5.17
CA PHE A 99 4.18 2.89 5.30
C PHE A 99 4.06 3.60 6.64
N SER A 100 5.13 4.29 7.06
CA SER A 100 5.16 5.15 8.24
C SER A 100 5.78 6.51 7.90
N GLU A 101 5.33 7.56 8.55
CA GLU A 101 5.99 8.87 8.55
C GLU A 101 7.22 8.88 9.50
N ASP A 102 7.42 7.80 10.28
CA ASP A 102 8.50 7.69 11.25
C ASP A 102 9.52 6.62 10.85
N ALA A 103 10.76 7.06 10.63
CA ALA A 103 11.87 6.22 10.22
C ALA A 103 12.21 5.12 11.24
N LEU A 104 12.13 5.43 12.55
CA LEU A 104 12.44 4.47 13.59
C LEU A 104 11.35 3.39 13.71
N THR A 105 10.10 3.74 13.46
CA THR A 105 9.00 2.78 13.32
C THR A 105 9.26 1.81 12.16
N ALA A 106 9.65 2.30 10.99
CA ALA A 106 9.99 1.44 9.86
C ALA A 106 11.20 0.53 10.16
N LEU A 107 12.24 1.08 10.80
CA LEU A 107 13.39 0.30 11.25
C LEU A 107 12.97 -0.77 12.26
N TYR A 108 12.07 -0.45 13.20
CA TYR A 108 11.53 -1.45 14.14
C TYR A 108 10.86 -2.61 13.40
N PHE A 109 10.01 -2.34 12.40
CA PHE A 109 9.37 -3.40 11.60
C PHE A 109 10.39 -4.25 10.84
N ALA A 110 11.43 -3.63 10.29
CA ALA A 110 12.50 -4.33 9.60
C ALA A 110 13.24 -5.32 10.53
N LEU A 111 13.42 -4.95 11.81
CA LEU A 111 14.16 -5.74 12.78
C LEU A 111 13.28 -6.74 13.54
N ALA A 112 12.01 -6.39 13.85
CA ALA A 112 11.13 -7.17 14.73
C ALA A 112 10.77 -8.55 14.15
N THR A 113 10.69 -8.68 12.83
CA THR A 113 10.33 -9.93 12.15
C THR A 113 11.52 -10.62 11.46
N ARG A 114 12.73 -10.07 11.61
CA ARG A 114 13.95 -10.66 11.07
C ARG A 114 14.29 -11.98 11.78
N LYS A 115 14.38 -13.06 11.03
CA LYS A 115 14.60 -14.41 11.56
C LYS A 115 16.05 -14.90 11.46
N THR A 116 16.85 -14.27 10.60
CA THR A 116 18.22 -14.69 10.26
C THR A 116 19.18 -13.51 10.35
N CYS A 117 20.48 -13.77 10.21
CA CYS A 117 21.49 -12.73 10.08
C CYS A 117 21.49 -12.02 8.71
N ASP A 118 20.42 -12.20 7.91
CA ASP A 118 20.26 -11.47 6.66
C ASP A 118 20.06 -9.98 6.92
N ASP A 119 20.49 -9.17 5.97
CA ASP A 119 20.23 -7.74 6.02
C ASP A 119 18.73 -7.47 5.91
N ALA A 120 18.20 -6.69 6.86
CA ALA A 120 16.86 -6.16 6.75
C ALA A 120 16.87 -4.93 5.83
N ILE A 121 15.71 -4.54 5.32
CA ILE A 121 15.60 -3.43 4.39
C ILE A 121 14.73 -2.33 4.98
N VAL A 122 15.18 -1.08 4.82
CA VAL A 122 14.33 0.09 5.01
C VAL A 122 14.31 0.90 3.72
N TYR A 123 13.13 1.08 3.16
CA TYR A 123 12.90 1.97 2.03
C TYR A 123 12.58 3.37 2.55
N VAL A 124 13.27 4.37 2.00
CA VAL A 124 12.98 5.79 2.17
C VAL A 124 12.37 6.29 0.88
N THR A 125 11.15 6.81 0.92
CA THR A 125 10.40 7.17 -0.29
C THR A 125 9.98 8.63 -0.25
N ALA A 126 10.24 9.38 -1.32
CA ALA A 126 9.68 10.72 -1.53
C ALA A 126 8.38 10.59 -2.34
N VAL A 127 7.27 11.02 -1.75
CA VAL A 127 5.92 10.94 -2.35
C VAL A 127 5.44 12.35 -2.66
N ALA A 128 5.04 12.60 -3.91
CA ALA A 128 4.53 13.89 -4.32
C ALA A 128 3.24 14.23 -3.55
N ASN A 129 3.19 15.41 -2.90
CA ASN A 129 2.07 15.81 -2.06
C ASN A 129 0.74 15.88 -2.82
N GLU A 130 0.75 16.27 -4.08
CA GLU A 130 -0.42 16.27 -4.98
C GLU A 130 -1.01 14.86 -5.22
N LYS A 131 -0.20 13.81 -5.05
CA LYS A 131 -0.59 12.40 -5.24
C LYS A 131 -1.00 11.71 -3.92
N ILE A 132 -0.86 12.39 -2.79
CA ILE A 132 -1.32 11.86 -1.51
C ILE A 132 -2.81 12.11 -1.38
N LYS A 133 -3.59 11.07 -1.18
CA LYS A 133 -5.04 11.11 -1.03
C LYS A 133 -5.43 10.91 0.43
N TYR A 134 -6.54 11.50 0.82
CA TYR A 134 -7.18 11.17 2.09
C TYR A 134 -8.10 9.97 1.91
N TYR A 135 -8.36 9.29 3.02
CA TYR A 135 -9.20 8.08 3.11
C TYR A 135 -10.58 8.20 2.45
N ASP A 136 -11.12 9.41 2.32
CA ASP A 136 -12.45 9.71 1.77
C ASP A 136 -12.43 10.23 0.34
N SER A 137 -11.28 10.25 -0.35
CA SER A 137 -11.20 10.68 -1.74
C SER A 137 -11.89 9.68 -2.69
N ASP A 138 -12.40 10.19 -3.82
CA ASP A 138 -13.11 9.35 -4.80
C ASP A 138 -12.22 8.24 -5.37
N ALA A 139 -10.96 8.52 -5.65
CA ALA A 139 -10.00 7.52 -6.09
C ALA A 139 -9.84 6.38 -5.07
N VAL A 140 -9.77 6.71 -3.78
CA VAL A 140 -9.67 5.71 -2.70
C VAL A 140 -10.95 4.89 -2.61
N SER A 141 -12.13 5.52 -2.69
CA SER A 141 -13.41 4.81 -2.71
C SER A 141 -13.50 3.84 -3.89
N VAL A 142 -13.12 4.27 -5.11
CA VAL A 142 -13.12 3.41 -6.30
C VAL A 142 -12.22 2.19 -6.10
N ILE A 143 -10.95 2.40 -5.71
CA ILE A 143 -9.98 1.32 -5.61
C ILE A 143 -10.32 0.36 -4.46
N SER A 144 -10.75 0.87 -3.32
CA SER A 144 -11.05 0.04 -2.15
C SER A 144 -12.26 -0.87 -2.39
N ASN A 145 -13.27 -0.38 -3.12
CA ASN A 145 -14.45 -1.16 -3.45
C ASN A 145 -14.18 -2.24 -4.51
N LEU A 146 -13.06 -2.20 -5.24
CA LEU A 146 -12.63 -3.32 -6.10
C LEU A 146 -12.46 -4.63 -5.31
N ALA A 147 -12.12 -4.55 -4.02
CA ALA A 147 -12.02 -5.73 -3.16
C ALA A 147 -13.34 -6.50 -2.97
N LYS A 148 -14.47 -5.88 -3.29
CA LYS A 148 -15.79 -6.49 -3.20
C LYS A 148 -16.24 -7.19 -4.49
N LEU A 149 -15.53 -6.94 -5.61
CA LEU A 149 -15.86 -7.47 -6.93
C LEU A 149 -15.32 -8.89 -7.12
N PRO A 150 -16.10 -9.84 -7.63
CA PRO A 150 -15.59 -11.10 -8.14
C PRO A 150 -14.61 -10.85 -9.31
N LEU A 151 -13.49 -11.55 -9.33
CA LEU A 151 -12.43 -11.34 -10.34
C LEU A 151 -12.71 -11.95 -11.71
N ASP A 152 -13.71 -12.77 -11.82
CA ASP A 152 -14.25 -13.27 -13.11
C ASP A 152 -14.85 -12.15 -13.97
N ASN A 153 -14.86 -10.91 -13.44
CA ASN A 153 -15.23 -9.71 -14.18
C ASN A 153 -14.07 -9.15 -15.03
N ASP A 154 -13.65 -9.89 -16.04
CA ASP A 154 -12.73 -9.37 -17.09
C ASP A 154 -13.31 -8.14 -17.81
N ASP A 155 -14.63 -7.96 -17.74
CA ASP A 155 -15.36 -6.89 -18.39
C ASP A 155 -14.96 -5.49 -17.87
N ILE A 156 -14.85 -5.28 -16.56
CA ILE A 156 -14.42 -3.95 -16.04
C ILE A 156 -12.97 -3.63 -16.42
N ARG A 157 -12.09 -4.64 -16.43
CA ARG A 157 -10.69 -4.47 -16.82
C ARG A 157 -10.56 -4.12 -18.28
N GLU A 158 -11.17 -4.90 -19.17
CA GLU A 158 -11.06 -4.68 -20.60
C GLU A 158 -11.70 -3.35 -21.04
N LYS A 159 -12.83 -2.98 -20.49
CA LYS A 159 -13.45 -1.68 -20.79
C LYS A 159 -12.65 -0.51 -20.24
N SER A 160 -12.08 -0.65 -19.04
CA SER A 160 -11.20 0.38 -18.48
C SER A 160 -9.91 0.53 -19.28
N LYS A 161 -9.29 -0.58 -19.74
CA LYS A 161 -8.12 -0.53 -20.64
C LYS A 161 -8.43 0.21 -21.94
N ARG A 162 -9.56 -0.10 -22.57
CA ARG A 162 -9.98 0.59 -23.80
C ARG A 162 -10.20 2.07 -23.55
N ALA A 163 -10.88 2.44 -22.48
CA ALA A 163 -11.11 3.85 -22.13
C ALA A 163 -9.81 4.63 -21.92
N ILE A 164 -8.80 4.02 -21.26
CA ILE A 164 -7.48 4.65 -21.04
C ILE A 164 -6.66 4.73 -22.32
N ALA A 165 -6.62 3.66 -23.13
CA ALA A 165 -5.89 3.65 -24.41
C ALA A 165 -6.38 4.74 -25.37
N ASP A 166 -7.65 5.07 -25.28
CA ASP A 166 -8.30 6.07 -26.14
C ASP A 166 -8.09 7.51 -25.68
N ASP A 167 -7.91 7.71 -24.38
CA ASP A 167 -7.56 9.02 -23.82
C ASP A 167 -6.14 9.46 -24.24
N ALA A 168 -5.26 8.49 -24.51
CA ALA A 168 -3.93 8.74 -25.10
C ALA A 168 -4.00 9.29 -26.53
N ASN A 169 -5.08 9.04 -27.26
CA ASN A 169 -5.35 9.56 -28.63
C ASN A 169 -6.22 10.82 -28.65
N LYS A 170 -6.08 11.66 -27.74
CA LYS A 170 -6.58 13.00 -27.32
C LYS A 170 -7.67 13.75 -28.13
N ALA A 171 -8.11 13.34 -29.31
CA ALA A 171 -8.95 14.20 -30.14
C ALA A 171 -10.41 13.77 -30.37
N MET A 172 -10.80 12.52 -30.08
CA MET A 172 -12.08 12.00 -30.57
C MET A 172 -13.05 11.36 -29.58
N LEU A 173 -12.76 11.32 -28.27
CA LEU A 173 -13.33 10.25 -27.43
C LEU A 173 -14.18 10.66 -26.23
N LYS A 174 -14.59 11.89 -26.11
CA LYS A 174 -15.31 12.33 -24.91
C LYS A 174 -16.78 11.85 -24.78
N SER A 175 -17.43 11.35 -25.82
CA SER A 175 -18.85 10.99 -25.69
C SER A 175 -19.17 9.48 -25.73
N ASN A 176 -18.67 8.75 -26.73
CA ASN A 176 -19.22 7.40 -26.97
C ASN A 176 -18.65 6.28 -26.09
N ARG A 177 -17.43 6.39 -25.61
CA ARG A 177 -16.78 5.30 -24.83
C ARG A 177 -16.95 5.43 -23.32
N ILE A 178 -17.14 6.63 -22.82
CA ILE A 178 -17.59 6.84 -21.44
C ILE A 178 -18.96 6.18 -21.26
N ASP A 179 -19.80 6.19 -22.28
CA ASP A 179 -21.14 5.57 -22.21
C ASP A 179 -21.08 4.03 -22.28
N GLU A 180 -20.16 3.44 -23.07
CA GLU A 180 -19.89 2.00 -23.05
C GLU A 180 -19.36 1.54 -21.68
N TYR A 181 -18.47 2.33 -21.08
CA TYR A 181 -17.92 2.06 -19.76
C TYR A 181 -18.99 2.19 -18.66
N LYS A 182 -19.85 3.20 -18.73
CA LYS A 182 -20.97 3.39 -17.82
C LYS A 182 -22.00 2.27 -17.88
N ASN A 183 -22.18 1.64 -19.04
CA ASN A 183 -23.18 0.57 -19.25
C ASN A 183 -22.64 -0.85 -19.00
N CYS A 184 -21.48 -0.97 -18.33
CA CYS A 184 -20.89 -2.23 -17.94
C CYS A 184 -21.49 -2.72 -16.61
N LYS A 185 -21.97 -3.97 -16.55
CA LYS A 185 -22.52 -4.55 -15.30
C LYS A 185 -21.54 -4.46 -14.12
N SER A 186 -20.25 -4.65 -14.36
CA SER A 186 -19.23 -4.56 -13.30
C SER A 186 -19.02 -3.13 -12.82
N THR A 187 -19.16 -2.14 -13.70
CA THR A 187 -19.13 -0.73 -13.34
C THR A 187 -20.35 -0.35 -12.53
N ASP A 188 -21.54 -0.83 -12.92
CA ASP A 188 -22.77 -0.62 -12.16
C ASP A 188 -22.70 -1.25 -10.78
N PHE A 189 -22.15 -2.46 -10.69
CA PHE A 189 -21.94 -3.12 -9.41
C PHE A 189 -20.93 -2.35 -8.55
N LEU A 190 -19.80 -1.91 -9.11
CA LEU A 190 -18.82 -1.11 -8.40
C LEU A 190 -19.43 0.22 -7.92
N LEU A 191 -20.21 0.88 -8.76
CA LEU A 191 -20.92 2.11 -8.42
C LEU A 191 -21.92 1.88 -7.28
N HIS A 192 -22.65 0.76 -7.31
CA HIS A 192 -23.54 0.37 -6.22
C HIS A 192 -22.78 0.23 -4.90
N GLU A 193 -21.68 -0.52 -4.88
CA GLU A 193 -20.86 -0.73 -3.69
C GLU A 193 -20.24 0.57 -3.15
N ILE A 194 -19.84 1.49 -4.03
CA ILE A 194 -19.35 2.80 -3.62
C ILE A 194 -20.46 3.63 -2.99
N LYS A 195 -21.68 3.60 -3.54
CA LYS A 195 -22.83 4.36 -3.04
C LYS A 195 -23.37 3.87 -1.70
N GLU A 196 -23.13 2.62 -1.33
CA GLU A 196 -23.42 2.10 0.01
C GLU A 196 -22.65 2.86 1.11
N GLU A 197 -21.44 3.33 0.81
CA GLU A 197 -20.62 4.10 1.75
C GLU A 197 -20.64 5.61 1.47
N LYS A 198 -20.94 6.02 0.23
CA LYS A 198 -20.84 7.39 -0.28
C LYS A 198 -22.01 7.68 -1.21
N SER A 199 -23.19 7.86 -0.65
CA SER A 199 -24.48 7.98 -1.37
C SER A 199 -24.50 9.08 -2.42
N TYR A 200 -23.71 10.14 -2.21
CA TYR A 200 -23.57 11.29 -3.12
C TYR A 200 -22.50 11.11 -4.20
N PHE A 201 -21.88 9.90 -4.30
CA PHE A 201 -20.84 9.66 -5.29
C PHE A 201 -21.37 9.89 -6.72
N SER A 202 -20.61 10.65 -7.53
CA SER A 202 -20.94 10.88 -8.93
C SER A 202 -21.07 9.56 -9.71
N HIS A 203 -21.90 9.55 -10.76
CA HIS A 203 -22.03 8.38 -11.63
C HIS A 203 -20.82 8.12 -12.53
N ILE A 204 -19.76 8.92 -12.41
CA ILE A 204 -18.56 8.82 -13.25
C ILE A 204 -17.43 8.21 -12.43
N ILE A 205 -17.08 6.96 -12.73
CA ILE A 205 -15.86 6.33 -12.25
C ILE A 205 -14.75 6.60 -13.27
N ASP A 206 -13.66 7.24 -12.83
CA ASP A 206 -12.49 7.44 -13.69
C ASP A 206 -11.75 6.10 -13.85
N PRO A 207 -11.64 5.58 -15.09
CA PRO A 207 -10.92 4.33 -15.37
C PRO A 207 -9.45 4.37 -14.91
N GLN A 208 -8.81 5.53 -14.89
CA GLN A 208 -7.44 5.66 -14.43
C GLN A 208 -7.29 5.30 -12.95
N HIS A 209 -8.31 5.57 -12.12
CA HIS A 209 -8.28 5.18 -10.72
C HIS A 209 -8.20 3.66 -10.55
N ILE A 210 -8.87 2.90 -11.42
CA ILE A 210 -8.94 1.43 -11.34
C ILE A 210 -7.54 0.79 -11.48
N PHE A 211 -6.66 1.36 -12.31
CA PHE A 211 -5.31 0.86 -12.56
C PHE A 211 -4.22 1.64 -11.85
N SER A 212 -4.56 2.53 -10.92
CA SER A 212 -3.58 3.34 -10.21
C SER A 212 -3.17 2.72 -8.88
N ALA A 213 -2.00 3.15 -8.40
CA ALA A 213 -1.62 3.02 -7.00
C ALA A 213 -1.72 4.40 -6.33
N GLN A 214 -2.45 4.50 -5.22
CA GLN A 214 -2.68 5.74 -4.50
C GLN A 214 -2.02 5.71 -3.13
N PHE A 215 -1.29 6.75 -2.79
CA PHE A 215 -0.78 6.95 -1.44
C PHE A 215 -1.90 7.55 -0.58
N VAL A 216 -2.23 6.90 0.54
CA VAL A 216 -3.44 7.23 1.31
C VAL A 216 -3.10 7.51 2.76
N LYS A 217 -3.55 8.67 3.24
CA LYS A 217 -3.59 9.02 4.66
C LYS A 217 -4.89 8.46 5.26
N PRO A 218 -4.81 7.47 6.17
CA PRO A 218 -5.99 6.89 6.82
C PRO A 218 -6.58 7.82 7.87
N LYS A 219 -7.78 7.48 8.36
CA LYS A 219 -8.28 8.02 9.63
C LYS A 219 -7.41 7.50 10.78
N LEU A 220 -7.12 8.35 11.74
CA LEU A 220 -6.38 7.99 12.95
C LEU A 220 -7.30 7.41 14.03
N THR A 221 -8.27 6.60 13.65
CA THR A 221 -9.25 5.97 14.56
C THR A 221 -8.68 4.76 15.29
N ASN A 222 -7.71 4.09 14.69
CA ASN A 222 -7.05 2.93 15.28
C ASN A 222 -5.78 3.38 16.02
N THR A 223 -5.64 3.01 17.29
CA THR A 223 -4.48 3.33 18.13
C THR A 223 -3.15 2.89 17.49
N ARG A 224 -3.15 1.78 16.75
CA ARG A 224 -1.97 1.30 16.03
C ARG A 224 -1.58 2.24 14.89
N ILE A 225 -2.53 2.65 14.04
CA ILE A 225 -2.27 3.58 12.93
C ILE A 225 -1.73 4.90 13.48
N TYR A 226 -2.32 5.38 14.57
CA TYR A 226 -1.86 6.59 15.26
C TYR A 226 -0.43 6.42 15.79
N GLY A 227 -0.16 5.38 16.58
CA GLY A 227 1.16 5.13 17.19
C GLY A 227 2.26 4.89 16.15
N GLN A 228 1.92 4.30 15.01
CA GLN A 228 2.85 4.02 13.91
C GLN A 228 2.97 5.16 12.90
N LYS A 229 2.20 6.25 13.05
CA LYS A 229 2.07 7.32 12.04
C LYS A 229 1.88 6.73 10.64
N GLY A 230 0.92 5.78 10.56
CA GLY A 230 0.74 4.90 9.42
C GLY A 230 0.17 5.63 8.22
N ALA A 231 0.63 5.25 7.03
CA ALA A 231 0.05 5.56 5.74
C ALA A 231 0.00 4.28 4.91
N PHE A 232 -0.76 4.29 3.82
CA PHE A 232 -0.89 3.12 2.97
C PHE A 232 -0.65 3.46 1.51
N LEU A 233 -0.05 2.52 0.79
CA LEU A 233 -0.11 2.49 -0.67
C LEU A 233 -1.20 1.48 -1.06
N LEU A 234 -2.27 1.99 -1.66
CA LEU A 234 -3.45 1.24 -2.09
C LEU A 234 -3.38 0.95 -3.57
N PHE A 235 -3.49 -0.32 -3.96
CA PHE A 235 -3.35 -0.78 -5.33
C PHE A 235 -4.68 -1.09 -5.99
N GLY A 236 -4.87 -0.55 -7.20
CA GLY A 236 -5.95 -0.92 -8.11
C GLY A 236 -5.73 -2.27 -8.79
N LEU A 237 -6.36 -2.48 -9.94
CA LEU A 237 -6.15 -3.66 -10.77
C LEU A 237 -4.84 -3.56 -11.54
N ASN A 238 -4.31 -4.72 -11.94
CA ASN A 238 -3.19 -4.77 -12.85
C ASN A 238 -3.64 -4.53 -14.30
N PHE A 239 -2.86 -3.76 -15.06
CA PHE A 239 -3.21 -3.41 -16.44
C PHE A 239 -3.04 -4.59 -17.42
N ASP A 240 -1.97 -5.38 -17.29
CA ASP A 240 -1.60 -6.35 -18.32
C ASP A 240 -2.26 -7.72 -18.17
N ASP A 241 -2.36 -8.25 -16.97
CA ASP A 241 -3.03 -9.54 -16.70
C ASP A 241 -3.36 -9.68 -15.20
N VAL A 242 -4.37 -10.50 -14.88
CA VAL A 242 -4.68 -10.92 -13.49
C VAL A 242 -3.49 -11.61 -12.84
N LYS A 243 -2.68 -12.31 -13.63
CA LYS A 243 -1.53 -13.11 -13.18
C LYS A 243 -0.23 -12.32 -13.09
N SER A 244 -0.11 -11.22 -13.82
CA SER A 244 1.08 -10.39 -13.79
C SER A 244 0.97 -9.36 -12.67
N HIS A 245 1.91 -9.41 -11.76
CA HIS A 245 2.04 -8.43 -10.69
C HIS A 245 3.00 -7.35 -11.20
N ILE A 246 2.57 -6.10 -11.20
CA ILE A 246 3.51 -5.00 -11.44
C ILE A 246 3.94 -4.47 -10.08
N PRO A 247 5.06 -4.91 -9.51
CA PRO A 247 5.64 -4.25 -8.36
C PRO A 247 6.10 -2.86 -8.78
N ILE A 248 6.00 -1.89 -7.88
CA ILE A 248 6.56 -0.54 -8.11
C ILE A 248 8.07 -0.62 -8.28
N ILE A 249 8.71 -1.55 -7.58
CA ILE A 249 10.14 -1.85 -7.71
C ILE A 249 10.29 -3.15 -8.49
N GLN A 250 10.98 -3.09 -9.61
CA GLN A 250 11.44 -4.26 -10.34
C GLN A 250 12.97 -4.38 -10.27
N TYR A 251 13.49 -5.50 -10.73
CA TYR A 251 14.91 -5.74 -10.79
C TYR A 251 15.32 -5.97 -12.24
N GLU A 252 16.14 -5.06 -12.78
CA GLU A 252 16.77 -5.17 -14.08
C GLU A 252 18.26 -5.40 -13.87
N ASN A 253 18.84 -6.41 -14.49
CA ASN A 253 20.27 -6.76 -14.34
C ASN A 253 20.72 -6.84 -12.87
N ASN A 254 19.88 -7.41 -11.99
CA ASN A 254 20.07 -7.51 -10.54
C ASN A 254 20.08 -6.18 -9.76
N ALA A 255 19.83 -5.06 -10.40
CA ALA A 255 19.64 -3.77 -9.73
C ALA A 255 18.15 -3.46 -9.52
N PRO A 256 17.77 -2.89 -8.35
CA PRO A 256 16.40 -2.44 -8.16
C PRO A 256 16.13 -1.19 -8.99
N VAL A 257 15.01 -1.19 -9.71
CA VAL A 257 14.57 -0.08 -10.55
C VAL A 257 13.14 0.32 -10.20
N LEU A 258 12.88 1.62 -10.22
CA LEU A 258 11.54 2.16 -10.09
C LEU A 258 10.90 2.21 -11.49
N LEU A 259 9.81 1.46 -11.68
CA LEU A 259 9.07 1.52 -12.93
C LEU A 259 8.31 2.83 -13.03
N ASP A 260 8.67 3.61 -14.01
CA ASP A 260 7.89 4.76 -14.47
C ASP A 260 6.88 4.26 -15.52
N ASN A 261 5.76 3.73 -15.05
CA ASN A 261 4.72 3.26 -15.96
C ASN A 261 3.95 4.46 -16.51
N ILE A 262 4.10 4.71 -17.81
CA ILE A 262 3.52 5.84 -18.54
C ILE A 262 1.98 5.87 -18.40
N LEU A 263 1.34 4.73 -18.20
CA LEU A 263 -0.13 4.61 -18.09
C LEU A 263 -0.61 4.65 -16.63
N ILE A 264 0.24 4.29 -15.66
CA ILE A 264 -0.09 4.23 -14.24
C ILE A 264 0.89 5.12 -13.49
N GLN A 265 0.52 6.37 -13.27
CA GLN A 265 1.33 7.29 -12.47
C GLN A 265 1.28 6.84 -11.00
N HIS A 266 2.33 6.18 -10.52
CA HIS A 266 2.46 5.93 -9.10
C HIS A 266 2.92 7.20 -8.35
N PRO A 267 2.58 7.31 -7.06
CA PRO A 267 2.81 8.54 -6.30
C PRO A 267 4.28 8.75 -5.88
N ILE A 268 5.11 7.71 -5.95
CA ILE A 268 6.49 7.75 -5.45
C ILE A 268 7.40 8.34 -6.53
N LYS A 269 8.12 9.39 -6.18
CA LYS A 269 9.07 10.08 -7.08
C LYS A 269 10.50 9.57 -6.95
N LYS A 270 10.91 9.20 -5.74
CA LYS A 270 12.26 8.72 -5.47
C LYS A 270 12.25 7.69 -4.36
N ILE A 271 13.11 6.69 -4.49
CA ILE A 271 13.32 5.66 -3.48
C ILE A 271 14.82 5.54 -3.19
N LEU A 272 15.14 5.44 -1.90
CA LEU A 272 16.43 5.01 -1.39
C LEU A 272 16.23 3.69 -0.65
N LYS A 273 17.03 2.69 -0.95
CA LYS A 273 17.03 1.38 -0.29
C LYS A 273 18.20 1.29 0.68
N LEU A 274 17.89 1.19 1.96
CA LEU A 274 18.88 0.99 3.01
C LEU A 274 18.91 -0.47 3.41
N LYS A 275 20.06 -1.13 3.26
CA LYS A 275 20.33 -2.46 3.77
C LYS A 275 20.84 -2.38 5.20
N ILE A 276 20.06 -2.87 6.13
CA ILE A 276 20.34 -2.79 7.56
C ILE A 276 21.11 -4.03 8.00
N SER A 277 22.37 -3.84 8.28
CA SER A 277 23.28 -4.90 8.73
C SER A 277 22.71 -5.67 9.93
N CYS A 278 23.02 -6.95 10.00
CA CYS A 278 22.66 -7.80 11.14
C CYS A 278 23.25 -7.34 12.49
N LYS A 279 24.25 -6.43 12.47
CA LYS A 279 24.81 -5.79 13.68
C LYS A 279 23.83 -4.84 14.36
N ILE A 280 22.82 -4.35 13.66
CA ILE A 280 21.75 -3.50 14.21
C ILE A 280 20.59 -4.40 14.61
N ASP A 281 20.16 -4.32 15.86
CA ASP A 281 19.07 -5.11 16.41
C ASP A 281 18.09 -4.25 17.24
N LEU A 282 17.04 -4.87 17.78
CA LEU A 282 16.03 -4.21 18.59
C LEU A 282 16.58 -3.62 19.90
N THR A 283 17.74 -4.08 20.40
CA THR A 283 18.33 -3.53 21.64
C THR A 283 18.82 -2.11 21.43
N HIS A 284 19.29 -1.78 20.21
CA HIS A 284 19.66 -0.43 19.83
C HIS A 284 18.46 0.51 19.82
N LEU A 285 17.33 0.06 19.27
CA LEU A 285 16.09 0.84 19.24
C LEU A 285 15.50 1.02 20.65
N LYS A 286 15.59 0.01 21.49
CA LYS A 286 15.16 0.08 22.90
C LYS A 286 15.91 1.18 23.67
N LYS A 287 17.21 1.36 23.42
CA LYS A 287 18.01 2.46 24.01
C LYS A 287 17.53 3.84 23.57
N LEU A 288 16.87 3.95 22.42
CA LEU A 288 16.26 5.17 21.90
C LEU A 288 14.79 5.34 22.33
N GLY A 289 14.27 4.46 23.18
CA GLY A 289 12.89 4.49 23.62
C GLY A 289 11.89 3.87 22.64
N VAL A 290 12.35 3.35 21.50
CA VAL A 290 11.48 2.69 20.51
C VAL A 290 11.30 1.23 20.93
N THR A 291 10.16 0.96 21.54
CA THR A 291 9.83 -0.34 22.14
C THR A 291 8.52 -0.88 21.55
N THR A 292 8.18 -2.13 21.87
CA THR A 292 6.89 -2.70 21.45
C THR A 292 5.69 -1.86 21.91
N PRO A 293 5.59 -1.37 23.17
CA PRO A 293 4.52 -0.47 23.57
C PRO A 293 4.50 0.87 22.85
N TYR A 294 5.66 1.38 22.41
CA TYR A 294 5.74 2.59 21.59
C TYR A 294 5.10 2.39 20.21
N ILE A 295 5.35 1.23 19.59
CA ILE A 295 4.86 0.89 18.23
C ILE A 295 3.42 0.36 18.28
N TYR A 296 3.10 -0.45 19.29
CA TYR A 296 1.80 -1.09 19.46
C TYR A 296 1.13 -0.58 20.73
N THR A 297 0.24 0.37 20.58
CA THR A 297 -0.48 0.97 21.72
C THR A 297 -1.71 0.15 22.16
N GLY A 298 -2.04 -0.94 21.45
CA GLY A 298 -3.14 -1.84 21.80
C GLY A 298 -2.83 -2.70 23.03
N MET A 299 -3.83 -2.88 23.92
CA MET A 299 -3.70 -3.58 25.20
C MET A 299 -3.14 -5.00 25.07
N ASP A 300 -3.51 -5.75 24.02
CA ASP A 300 -3.05 -7.12 23.80
C ASP A 300 -1.53 -7.19 23.62
N LYS A 301 -0.97 -6.33 22.78
CA LYS A 301 0.48 -6.31 22.51
C LYS A 301 1.28 -5.74 23.67
N VAL A 302 0.74 -4.77 24.39
CA VAL A 302 1.35 -4.26 25.62
C VAL A 302 1.36 -5.37 26.67
N SER A 303 0.26 -6.11 26.83
CA SER A 303 0.18 -7.25 27.76
C SER A 303 1.15 -8.37 27.41
N GLU A 304 1.29 -8.75 26.13
CA GLU A 304 2.31 -9.72 25.68
C GLU A 304 3.73 -9.24 26.01
N HIS A 305 4.00 -7.95 25.84
CA HIS A 305 5.31 -7.37 26.14
C HIS A 305 5.60 -7.41 27.65
N LEU A 306 4.63 -7.07 28.48
CA LEU A 306 4.78 -7.09 29.94
C LEU A 306 4.99 -8.52 30.48
N LYS A 307 4.32 -9.53 29.91
CA LYS A 307 4.55 -10.94 30.27
C LYS A 307 6.01 -11.36 30.02
N LYS A 308 6.62 -10.96 28.89
CA LYS A 308 8.02 -11.25 28.56
C LYS A 308 9.04 -10.53 29.44
N ILE A 309 8.64 -9.49 30.17
CA ILE A 309 9.52 -8.78 31.12
C ILE A 309 9.51 -9.54 32.47
N SER A 310 8.45 -10.28 32.75
CA SER A 310 8.29 -11.03 34.00
C SER A 310 8.86 -12.46 33.96
N GLU A 311 9.30 -12.93 32.79
CA GLU A 311 10.06 -14.15 32.59
C GLU A 311 11.57 -13.89 32.60
#